data_48859e80605262b16bb06ad272b8c9b5
#
_entry.id   48859e80605262b16bb06ad272b8c9b5
#
_cell.length_a   1.000
_cell.length_b   1.000
_cell.length_c   1.000
_cell.angle_alpha   90.00
_cell.angle_beta   90.00
_cell.angle_gamma   90.00
#
_symmetry.space_group_name_H-M   'P 1'
#
loop_
_entity.id
_entity.type
_entity.pdbx_description
1 polymer ?
#
loop_
_entity_poly.entity_id
_entity_poly.type
_entity_poly.pdbx_seq_one_letter_code
_entity_poly.pdbx_strand_id
1 'polypeptide(L)'
;MEKLDGKSLDITKENIEALKRLFPEVVTEGKIDFEKLKLILGEEIDDRYEKYEFTWHGKAKSLKLAQTPSTGTLRPDKESSKNWDTTENLYIEGDNLEVLKLLQKSYFGRVKMIYIDPPYNTGHDFVYKDDYRNNIKNYKEMTNQLAKSNPETSGRYHTEWLNMMYPRLKLARNLLTEKGVIFISIDENEVTNLRKICDEIFGENNFIAQLTILCNPRGRSQDKYFATNHEYILVYTKSLPEKGYFSIEKDESEIILDYPEVDENGKRYRLIELRNTHREFGKHNRKNLYYPFFVNSKTGDISLEKKDGYIIVYPIWDDGFEGCWTWDQMKAKKDLHSLTARKIKGK
;
A
#
# COMPACT_ATOMS: atom_id res chain seq x y z
N MET A 1 38.38 22.36 -4.92
CA MET A 1 37.58 21.22 -5.47
C MET A 1 37.91 20.02 -4.62
N GLU A 2 36.97 19.59 -3.79
CA GLU A 2 37.08 18.30 -3.11
C GLU A 2 37.05 17.19 -4.17
N LYS A 3 38.04 16.31 -4.11
CA LYS A 3 38.07 15.13 -4.99
C LYS A 3 36.89 14.23 -4.59
N LEU A 4 35.96 13.98 -5.50
CA LEU A 4 34.94 12.98 -5.35
C LEU A 4 35.64 11.62 -5.10
N ASP A 5 35.24 10.91 -4.05
CA ASP A 5 35.84 9.64 -3.64
C ASP A 5 35.51 8.45 -4.57
N GLY A 6 34.74 8.70 -5.63
CA GLY A 6 34.36 7.68 -6.62
C GLY A 6 33.41 6.60 -6.11
N LYS A 7 32.77 6.80 -4.95
CA LYS A 7 31.82 5.86 -4.35
C LYS A 7 30.41 6.42 -4.36
N SER A 8 29.41 5.53 -4.29
CA SER A 8 28.03 5.92 -4.00
C SER A 8 27.90 6.45 -2.57
N LEU A 9 26.74 7.03 -2.23
CA LEU A 9 26.46 7.52 -0.87
C LEU A 9 26.60 6.39 0.15
N ASP A 10 27.41 6.63 1.20
CA ASP A 10 27.54 5.74 2.34
C ASP A 10 26.44 6.07 3.37
N ILE A 11 25.30 5.39 3.23
CA ILE A 11 24.10 5.58 4.08
C ILE A 11 24.42 5.31 5.54
N THR A 12 25.30 4.34 5.83
CA THR A 12 25.69 4.01 7.21
C THR A 12 26.41 5.18 7.85
N LYS A 13 27.35 5.79 7.13
CA LYS A 13 28.07 6.98 7.59
C LYS A 13 27.11 8.15 7.82
N GLU A 14 26.19 8.40 6.90
CA GLU A 14 25.18 9.46 7.05
C GLU A 14 24.28 9.24 8.29
N ASN A 15 23.84 8.01 8.52
CA ASN A 15 23.04 7.66 9.70
C ASN A 15 23.82 7.84 11.00
N ILE A 16 25.08 7.44 11.03
CA ILE A 16 25.98 7.64 12.18
C ILE A 16 26.16 9.12 12.48
N GLU A 17 26.43 9.92 11.47
CA GLU A 17 26.59 11.37 11.62
C GLU A 17 25.26 12.06 12.03
N ALA A 18 24.11 11.55 11.57
CA ALA A 18 22.81 12.02 12.02
C ALA A 18 22.58 11.70 13.51
N LEU A 19 22.89 10.48 13.95
CA LEU A 19 22.82 10.10 15.38
C LEU A 19 23.75 10.94 16.27
N LYS A 20 24.97 11.20 15.81
CA LYS A 20 25.92 12.06 16.53
C LYS A 20 25.44 13.50 16.64
N ARG A 21 24.72 14.00 15.66
CA ARG A 21 24.13 15.36 15.71
C ARG A 21 22.93 15.44 16.64
N LEU A 22 22.08 14.39 16.64
CA LEU A 22 20.90 14.33 17.51
C LEU A 22 21.27 14.13 18.97
N PHE A 23 22.29 13.31 19.25
CA PHE A 23 22.73 12.92 20.59
C PHE A 23 24.26 13.05 20.71
N PRO A 24 24.83 14.30 20.78
CA PRO A 24 26.27 14.49 20.88
C PRO A 24 26.91 13.80 22.08
N GLU A 25 26.17 13.68 23.19
CA GLU A 25 26.58 13.07 24.46
C GLU A 25 26.81 11.55 24.39
N VAL A 26 26.26 10.87 23.37
CA VAL A 26 26.50 9.44 23.18
C VAL A 26 27.80 9.14 22.42
N VAL A 27 28.55 10.16 22.06
CA VAL A 27 29.80 9.97 21.32
C VAL A 27 30.95 9.76 22.29
N THR A 28 31.57 8.58 22.23
CA THR A 28 32.77 8.22 22.99
C THR A 28 33.86 7.83 22.01
N GLU A 29 34.99 8.55 22.02
CA GLU A 29 36.13 8.33 21.12
C GLU A 29 35.72 8.29 19.62
N GLY A 30 34.76 9.14 19.23
CA GLY A 30 34.28 9.24 17.85
C GLY A 30 33.26 8.14 17.43
N LYS A 31 32.90 7.22 18.32
CA LYS A 31 31.93 6.14 18.11
C LYS A 31 30.66 6.37 18.93
N ILE A 32 29.55 5.78 18.48
CA ILE A 32 28.29 5.78 19.21
C ILE A 32 28.40 4.77 20.35
N ASP A 33 28.20 5.25 21.57
CA ASP A 33 28.09 4.44 22.79
C ASP A 33 26.61 4.03 22.98
N PHE A 34 26.31 2.78 22.72
CA PHE A 34 24.94 2.26 22.80
C PHE A 34 24.39 2.22 24.23
N GLU A 35 25.23 2.05 25.25
CA GLU A 35 24.76 2.05 26.66
C GLU A 35 24.34 3.47 27.08
N LYS A 36 25.08 4.49 26.64
CA LYS A 36 24.68 5.89 26.86
C LYS A 36 23.44 6.24 26.06
N LEU A 37 23.33 5.79 24.81
CA LEU A 37 22.13 6.00 23.99
C LEU A 37 20.89 5.37 24.64
N LYS A 38 21.03 4.18 25.19
CA LYS A 38 20.00 3.51 25.99
C LYS A 38 19.53 4.38 27.17
N LEU A 39 20.46 4.91 27.94
CA LEU A 39 20.14 5.75 29.09
C LEU A 39 19.38 7.03 28.71
N ILE A 40 19.72 7.62 27.56
CA ILE A 40 19.07 8.85 27.09
C ILE A 40 17.66 8.58 26.53
N LEU A 41 17.47 7.47 25.84
CA LEU A 41 16.17 7.06 25.30
C LEU A 41 15.21 6.50 26.36
N GLY A 42 15.73 6.17 27.55
CA GLY A 42 14.93 5.75 28.70
C GLY A 42 14.17 4.45 28.47
N GLU A 43 12.89 4.44 28.85
CA GLU A 43 12.03 3.25 28.77
C GLU A 43 11.54 2.91 27.35
N GLU A 44 11.79 3.77 26.35
CA GLU A 44 11.40 3.55 24.95
C GLU A 44 12.29 2.52 24.23
N ILE A 45 13.12 1.80 24.97
CA ILE A 45 14.00 0.75 24.45
C ILE A 45 13.43 -0.62 24.77
N ASP A 46 13.23 -1.42 23.73
CA ASP A 46 12.87 -2.81 23.89
C ASP A 46 14.13 -3.67 24.05
N ASP A 47 14.46 -4.01 25.29
CA ASP A 47 15.57 -4.90 25.67
C ASP A 47 15.11 -6.32 26.06
N ARG A 48 13.84 -6.66 25.85
CA ARG A 48 13.29 -8.00 26.12
C ARG A 48 14.00 -9.06 25.31
N TYR A 49 14.24 -10.19 25.94
CA TYR A 49 14.94 -11.32 25.33
C TYR A 49 14.09 -12.02 24.25
N GLU A 50 12.77 -12.08 24.45
CA GLU A 50 11.81 -12.65 23.51
C GLU A 50 11.11 -11.54 22.74
N LYS A 51 11.38 -11.49 21.43
CA LYS A 51 10.81 -10.51 20.49
C LYS A 51 10.18 -11.25 19.30
N TYR A 52 9.09 -10.70 18.79
CA TYR A 52 8.64 -11.11 17.48
C TYR A 52 9.63 -10.56 16.43
N GLU A 53 10.34 -11.45 15.79
CA GLU A 53 11.27 -11.10 14.72
C GLU A 53 11.14 -12.07 13.55
N PHE A 54 11.02 -11.54 12.36
CA PHE A 54 11.13 -12.34 11.15
C PHE A 54 12.58 -12.46 10.74
N THR A 55 13.12 -13.68 10.83
CA THR A 55 14.53 -13.95 10.55
C THR A 55 14.72 -15.13 9.60
N TRP A 56 15.82 -15.11 8.84
CA TRP A 56 16.23 -16.15 7.92
C TRP A 56 17.74 -16.19 7.81
N HIS A 57 18.28 -17.27 7.24
CA HIS A 57 19.72 -17.41 7.01
C HIS A 57 20.20 -16.40 5.96
N GLY A 58 21.13 -15.50 6.35
CA GLY A 58 21.69 -14.47 5.47
C GLY A 58 21.09 -13.08 5.64
N LYS A 59 20.08 -12.87 6.51
CA LYS A 59 19.48 -11.53 6.78
C LYS A 59 20.54 -10.48 7.10
N ALA A 60 21.47 -10.76 8.01
CA ALA A 60 22.53 -9.83 8.38
C ALA A 60 23.48 -9.51 7.20
N LYS A 61 23.77 -10.51 6.34
CA LYS A 61 24.56 -10.30 5.12
C LYS A 61 23.81 -9.40 4.13
N SER A 62 22.53 -9.61 3.94
CA SER A 62 21.67 -8.80 3.06
C SER A 62 21.58 -7.37 3.52
N LEU A 63 21.46 -7.14 4.84
CA LEU A 63 21.50 -5.81 5.42
C LEU A 63 22.83 -5.10 5.13
N LYS A 64 23.95 -5.81 5.37
CA LYS A 64 25.30 -5.26 5.10
C LYS A 64 25.49 -4.97 3.60
N LEU A 65 24.93 -5.79 2.72
CA LEU A 65 25.00 -5.61 1.27
C LEU A 65 24.31 -4.32 0.83
N ALA A 66 23.16 -3.98 1.41
CA ALA A 66 22.46 -2.72 1.17
C ALA A 66 23.28 -1.50 1.63
N GLN A 67 24.08 -1.66 2.69
CA GLN A 67 24.90 -0.60 3.28
C GLN A 67 26.25 -0.41 2.57
N THR A 68 26.71 -1.39 1.80
CA THR A 68 28.01 -1.34 1.12
C THR A 68 27.92 -0.44 -0.11
N PRO A 69 28.67 0.69 -0.17
CA PRO A 69 28.67 1.57 -1.31
C PRO A 69 29.14 0.87 -2.60
N SER A 70 28.59 1.30 -3.74
CA SER A 70 29.09 0.91 -5.06
C SER A 70 30.28 1.78 -5.48
N THR A 71 31.22 1.17 -6.17
CA THR A 71 32.33 1.85 -6.85
C THR A 71 32.06 2.03 -8.35
N GLY A 72 30.88 1.60 -8.82
CA GLY A 72 30.44 1.75 -10.20
C GLY A 72 30.11 3.19 -10.59
N THR A 73 29.82 3.41 -11.85
CA THR A 73 29.32 4.67 -12.38
C THR A 73 28.33 4.43 -13.50
N LEU A 74 27.31 5.29 -13.59
CA LEU A 74 26.40 5.33 -14.73
C LEU A 74 27.08 6.04 -15.91
N ARG A 75 27.02 5.44 -17.08
CA ARG A 75 27.56 5.99 -18.32
C ARG A 75 26.43 6.40 -19.25
N PRO A 76 26.40 7.65 -19.73
CA PRO A 76 25.43 8.07 -20.74
C PRO A 76 25.64 7.30 -22.05
N ASP A 77 24.56 6.76 -22.62
CA ASP A 77 24.55 6.20 -23.96
C ASP A 77 23.66 7.07 -24.87
N LYS A 78 24.27 8.08 -25.45
CA LYS A 78 23.59 9.04 -26.32
C LYS A 78 23.22 8.46 -27.68
N GLU A 79 24.02 7.53 -28.18
CA GLU A 79 23.83 6.95 -29.51
C GLU A 79 22.57 6.08 -29.59
N SER A 80 22.31 5.30 -28.53
CA SER A 80 21.12 4.44 -28.42
C SER A 80 19.91 5.18 -27.86
N SER A 81 20.06 6.39 -27.35
CA SER A 81 18.97 7.15 -26.71
C SER A 81 18.11 7.86 -27.74
N LYS A 82 16.79 7.82 -27.54
CA LYS A 82 15.83 8.57 -28.34
C LYS A 82 15.52 9.92 -27.68
N ASN A 83 15.58 11.00 -28.46
CA ASN A 83 15.27 12.36 -28.01
C ASN A 83 16.11 12.79 -26.79
N TRP A 84 17.42 12.47 -26.78
CA TRP A 84 18.32 12.70 -25.66
C TRP A 84 18.21 14.10 -25.03
N ASP A 85 18.16 15.14 -25.87
CA ASP A 85 18.19 16.53 -25.38
C ASP A 85 16.84 17.03 -24.85
N THR A 86 15.75 16.30 -25.09
CA THR A 86 14.38 16.75 -24.73
C THR A 86 13.61 15.79 -23.83
N THR A 87 14.08 14.55 -23.68
CA THR A 87 13.40 13.58 -22.81
C THR A 87 13.74 13.82 -21.35
N GLU A 88 12.74 13.68 -20.48
CA GLU A 88 12.89 13.61 -19.03
C GLU A 88 12.89 12.17 -18.50
N ASN A 89 12.70 11.18 -19.38
CA ASN A 89 12.67 9.77 -19.02
C ASN A 89 14.07 9.18 -19.06
N LEU A 90 14.36 8.29 -18.10
CA LEU A 90 15.62 7.56 -18.01
C LEU A 90 15.38 6.05 -18.10
N TYR A 91 16.13 5.37 -18.96
CA TYR A 91 16.29 3.93 -18.95
C TYR A 91 17.69 3.61 -18.45
N ILE A 92 17.81 2.78 -17.43
CA ILE A 92 19.10 2.43 -16.82
C ILE A 92 19.27 0.92 -16.92
N GLU A 93 20.28 0.49 -17.65
CA GLU A 93 20.64 -0.91 -17.83
C GLU A 93 21.80 -1.31 -16.93
N GLY A 94 21.65 -2.45 -16.22
CA GLY A 94 22.68 -2.99 -15.35
C GLY A 94 22.11 -3.82 -14.21
N ASP A 95 22.98 -4.27 -13.31
CA ASP A 95 22.55 -4.90 -12.06
C ASP A 95 21.74 -3.91 -11.22
N ASN A 96 20.49 -4.22 -10.95
CA ASN A 96 19.56 -3.29 -10.30
C ASN A 96 19.93 -2.97 -8.84
N LEU A 97 20.62 -3.85 -8.12
CA LEU A 97 21.12 -3.55 -6.77
C LEU A 97 22.21 -2.48 -6.81
N GLU A 98 23.13 -2.58 -7.78
CA GLU A 98 24.16 -1.58 -7.98
C GLU A 98 23.60 -0.26 -8.46
N VAL A 99 22.65 -0.30 -9.39
CA VAL A 99 21.94 0.89 -9.86
C VAL A 99 21.25 1.59 -8.70
N LEU A 100 20.53 0.85 -7.84
CA LEU A 100 19.87 1.42 -6.66
C LEU A 100 20.86 2.11 -5.71
N LYS A 101 22.06 1.57 -5.52
CA LYS A 101 23.13 2.21 -4.73
C LYS A 101 23.63 3.50 -5.38
N LEU A 102 23.83 3.49 -6.69
CA LEU A 102 24.29 4.68 -7.45
C LEU A 102 23.23 5.80 -7.43
N LEU A 103 21.94 5.44 -7.51
CA LEU A 103 20.85 6.40 -7.46
C LEU A 103 20.69 7.09 -6.10
N GLN A 104 21.19 6.50 -5.00
CA GLN A 104 21.10 7.12 -3.67
C GLN A 104 21.67 8.55 -3.65
N LYS A 105 22.73 8.81 -4.39
CA LYS A 105 23.37 10.13 -4.38
C LYS A 105 22.51 11.24 -5.00
N SER A 106 21.76 10.92 -6.05
CA SER A 106 20.98 11.91 -6.81
C SER A 106 19.49 11.91 -6.53
N TYR A 107 18.93 10.77 -6.09
CA TYR A 107 17.51 10.56 -5.95
C TYR A 107 17.05 10.22 -4.52
N PHE A 108 17.93 10.35 -3.52
CA PHE A 108 17.55 10.15 -2.12
C PHE A 108 16.36 11.03 -1.73
N GLY A 109 15.26 10.44 -1.30
CA GLY A 109 14.05 11.16 -0.90
C GLY A 109 13.32 11.92 -2.02
N ARG A 110 13.52 11.56 -3.30
CA ARG A 110 12.95 12.31 -4.44
C ARG A 110 11.94 11.53 -5.29
N VAL A 111 11.88 10.22 -5.15
CA VAL A 111 10.99 9.38 -5.95
C VAL A 111 9.60 9.37 -5.32
N LYS A 112 8.59 9.76 -6.08
CA LYS A 112 7.20 9.84 -5.62
C LYS A 112 6.52 8.48 -5.62
N MET A 113 6.80 7.63 -6.60
CA MET A 113 6.21 6.30 -6.76
C MET A 113 7.25 5.31 -7.28
N ILE A 114 7.23 4.10 -6.73
CA ILE A 114 7.99 2.95 -7.21
C ILE A 114 6.99 1.85 -7.54
N TYR A 115 7.13 1.21 -8.70
CA TYR A 115 6.45 -0.03 -9.04
C TYR A 115 7.50 -1.09 -9.37
N ILE A 116 7.39 -2.26 -8.75
CA ILE A 116 8.26 -3.40 -9.02
C ILE A 116 7.45 -4.67 -9.25
N ASP A 117 7.97 -5.48 -10.14
CA ASP A 117 7.48 -6.80 -10.48
C ASP A 117 8.65 -7.79 -10.30
N PRO A 118 8.88 -8.29 -9.08
CA PRO A 118 10.02 -9.16 -8.78
C PRO A 118 9.75 -10.59 -9.28
N PRO A 119 10.77 -11.47 -9.34
CA PRO A 119 10.54 -12.90 -9.52
C PRO A 119 9.58 -13.44 -8.46
N TYR A 120 8.56 -14.22 -8.88
CA TYR A 120 7.52 -14.74 -7.97
C TYR A 120 7.97 -16.01 -7.23
N ASN A 121 9.16 -16.50 -7.54
CA ASN A 121 9.75 -17.69 -6.93
C ASN A 121 8.92 -18.97 -7.16
N THR A 122 8.43 -19.16 -8.39
CA THR A 122 7.56 -20.28 -8.80
C THR A 122 8.33 -21.60 -9.03
N GLY A 123 9.63 -21.63 -8.77
CA GLY A 123 10.50 -22.79 -9.01
C GLY A 123 11.21 -22.79 -10.37
N HIS A 124 10.79 -21.89 -11.25
CA HIS A 124 11.38 -21.71 -12.58
C HIS A 124 11.99 -20.31 -12.74
N ASP A 125 11.78 -19.43 -11.77
CA ASP A 125 12.22 -18.05 -11.81
C ASP A 125 13.68 -17.89 -11.45
N PHE A 126 14.32 -16.90 -12.05
CA PHE A 126 15.69 -16.53 -11.71
C PHE A 126 15.71 -15.70 -10.43
N VAL A 127 16.27 -16.25 -9.36
CA VAL A 127 16.65 -15.50 -8.18
C VAL A 127 18.09 -15.04 -8.36
N TYR A 128 18.32 -13.74 -8.38
CA TYR A 128 19.65 -13.16 -8.57
C TYR A 128 20.56 -13.51 -7.40
N LYS A 129 21.73 -14.09 -7.69
CA LYS A 129 22.79 -14.27 -6.70
C LYS A 129 23.64 -13.01 -6.68
N ASP A 130 23.52 -12.20 -5.65
CA ASP A 130 24.26 -10.96 -5.46
C ASP A 130 25.69 -11.22 -4.98
N ASP A 131 26.47 -11.95 -5.76
CA ASP A 131 27.91 -12.16 -5.51
C ASP A 131 28.76 -11.51 -6.62
N TYR A 132 29.31 -10.35 -6.29
CA TYR A 132 30.02 -9.44 -7.19
C TYR A 132 31.24 -10.00 -7.89
N ARG A 133 31.83 -11.04 -7.35
CA ARG A 133 33.18 -11.44 -7.75
C ARG A 133 33.25 -12.30 -8.99
N ASN A 134 32.08 -12.79 -9.50
CA ASN A 134 32.08 -13.74 -10.60
C ASN A 134 30.80 -13.73 -11.47
N ASN A 135 30.40 -12.57 -12.00
CA ASN A 135 29.20 -12.46 -12.85
C ASN A 135 29.14 -13.46 -14.02
N ILE A 136 30.27 -13.79 -14.64
CA ILE A 136 30.33 -14.76 -15.77
C ILE A 136 30.29 -16.21 -15.27
N LYS A 137 30.91 -16.48 -14.12
CA LYS A 137 30.93 -17.82 -13.53
C LYS A 137 29.57 -18.19 -12.91
N ASN A 138 28.92 -17.22 -12.28
CA ASN A 138 27.58 -17.36 -11.73
C ASN A 138 26.53 -17.59 -12.82
N TYR A 139 26.63 -16.90 -13.96
CA TYR A 139 25.76 -17.14 -15.12
C TYR A 139 25.91 -18.56 -15.66
N LYS A 140 27.13 -19.07 -15.78
CA LYS A 140 27.38 -20.46 -16.22
C LYS A 140 26.95 -21.50 -15.20
N GLU A 141 27.07 -21.23 -13.91
CA GLU A 141 26.60 -22.12 -12.84
C GLU A 141 25.07 -22.09 -12.74
N MET A 142 24.41 -20.94 -12.97
CA MET A 142 22.94 -20.85 -13.05
C MET A 142 22.36 -21.63 -14.23
N THR A 143 22.98 -21.56 -15.41
CA THR A 143 22.54 -22.36 -16.57
C THR A 143 22.73 -23.87 -16.39
N ASN A 144 23.72 -24.29 -15.60
CA ASN A 144 23.94 -25.70 -15.24
C ASN A 144 23.06 -26.16 -14.06
N GLN A 145 22.59 -25.26 -13.18
CA GLN A 145 21.68 -25.60 -12.08
C GLN A 145 20.21 -25.67 -12.52
N LEU A 146 19.84 -25.06 -13.64
CA LEU A 146 18.53 -25.26 -14.28
C LEU A 146 18.29 -26.71 -14.70
N ALA A 147 19.35 -27.52 -14.84
CA ALA A 147 19.27 -28.97 -15.11
C ALA A 147 19.09 -29.84 -13.85
N LYS A 148 19.13 -29.26 -12.65
CA LYS A 148 18.89 -29.96 -11.38
C LYS A 148 17.79 -29.19 -10.61
N SER A 149 16.54 -29.44 -10.99
CA SER A 149 15.40 -29.18 -10.14
C SER A 149 15.58 -29.93 -8.83
N ASN A 150 15.81 -29.20 -7.75
CA ASN A 150 15.85 -29.73 -6.41
C ASN A 150 14.55 -29.34 -5.71
N PRO A 151 13.54 -30.25 -5.70
CA PRO A 151 12.18 -29.86 -5.23
C PRO A 151 12.04 -29.83 -3.72
N GLU A 152 13.04 -30.12 -2.92
CA GLU A 152 12.81 -30.54 -1.54
C GLU A 152 13.34 -29.64 -0.43
N THR A 153 13.77 -28.44 -0.66
CA THR A 153 14.19 -27.58 0.46
C THR A 153 13.46 -26.25 0.46
N SER A 154 12.19 -26.30 0.81
CA SER A 154 11.32 -25.11 0.92
C SER A 154 11.97 -23.92 1.66
N GLY A 155 12.70 -24.18 2.76
CA GLY A 155 13.36 -23.11 3.51
C GLY A 155 14.53 -22.43 2.80
N ARG A 156 15.35 -23.15 2.03
CA ARG A 156 16.47 -22.57 1.27
C ARG A 156 15.98 -21.74 0.09
N TYR A 157 14.91 -22.15 -0.51
CA TYR A 157 14.25 -21.53 -1.64
C TYR A 157 13.77 -20.12 -1.28
N HIS A 158 12.98 -19.99 -0.22
CA HIS A 158 12.52 -18.69 0.29
C HIS A 158 13.69 -17.83 0.81
N THR A 159 14.70 -18.44 1.41
CA THR A 159 15.89 -17.74 1.93
C THR A 159 16.65 -17.00 0.83
N GLU A 160 16.88 -17.63 -0.32
CA GLU A 160 17.59 -17.00 -1.44
C GLU A 160 16.79 -15.82 -2.00
N TRP A 161 15.49 -15.97 -2.12
CA TRP A 161 14.58 -14.89 -2.56
C TRP A 161 14.58 -13.72 -1.57
N LEU A 162 14.47 -13.98 -0.29
CA LEU A 162 14.53 -12.96 0.76
C LEU A 162 15.88 -12.22 0.76
N ASN A 163 16.98 -12.92 0.59
CA ASN A 163 18.32 -12.31 0.51
C ASN A 163 18.46 -11.39 -0.70
N MET A 164 17.81 -11.72 -1.81
CA MET A 164 17.76 -10.88 -3.01
C MET A 164 16.86 -9.64 -2.81
N MET A 165 15.67 -9.81 -2.25
CA MET A 165 14.67 -8.74 -2.16
C MET A 165 14.97 -7.71 -1.08
N TYR A 166 15.45 -8.15 0.08
CA TYR A 166 15.64 -7.28 1.25
C TYR A 166 16.53 -6.06 0.98
N PRO A 167 17.76 -6.21 0.41
CA PRO A 167 18.62 -5.06 0.14
C PRO A 167 18.00 -4.11 -0.89
N ARG A 168 17.29 -4.62 -1.88
CA ARG A 168 16.62 -3.82 -2.92
C ARG A 168 15.49 -2.97 -2.34
N LEU A 169 14.64 -3.56 -1.53
CA LEU A 169 13.54 -2.85 -0.87
C LEU A 169 14.06 -1.79 0.11
N LYS A 170 15.13 -2.09 0.84
CA LYS A 170 15.74 -1.13 1.76
C LYS A 170 16.29 0.10 1.04
N LEU A 171 16.96 -0.09 -0.08
CA LEU A 171 17.45 1.01 -0.92
C LEU A 171 16.30 1.75 -1.62
N ALA A 172 15.28 1.03 -2.09
CA ALA A 172 14.09 1.63 -2.69
C ALA A 172 13.36 2.57 -1.71
N ARG A 173 13.21 2.15 -0.44
CA ARG A 173 12.61 3.00 0.60
C ARG A 173 13.35 4.34 0.75
N ASN A 174 14.68 4.32 0.69
CA ASN A 174 15.49 5.55 0.81
C ASN A 174 15.26 6.52 -0.36
N LEU A 175 14.96 6.01 -1.56
CA LEU A 175 14.66 6.85 -2.72
C LEU A 175 13.31 7.55 -2.60
N LEU A 176 12.34 6.95 -1.89
CA LEU A 176 10.99 7.51 -1.76
C LEU A 176 10.98 8.83 -1.01
N THR A 177 10.17 9.77 -1.48
CA THR A 177 9.77 10.96 -0.71
C THR A 177 9.04 10.53 0.56
N GLU A 178 8.85 11.43 1.53
CA GLU A 178 8.15 11.10 2.78
C GLU A 178 6.73 10.55 2.54
N LYS A 179 5.99 11.09 1.58
CA LYS A 179 4.66 10.60 1.15
C LYS A 179 4.73 9.66 -0.06
N GLY A 180 5.92 9.16 -0.40
CA GLY A 180 6.12 8.27 -1.54
C GLY A 180 5.52 6.89 -1.30
N VAL A 181 5.08 6.25 -2.38
CA VAL A 181 4.39 4.97 -2.37
C VAL A 181 5.15 3.93 -3.19
N ILE A 182 5.14 2.68 -2.73
CA ILE A 182 5.63 1.53 -3.49
C ILE A 182 4.52 0.52 -3.72
N PHE A 183 4.43 0.03 -4.95
CA PHE A 183 3.56 -1.06 -5.37
C PHE A 183 4.45 -2.25 -5.76
N ILE A 184 4.11 -3.43 -5.28
CA ILE A 184 4.91 -4.65 -5.49
C ILE A 184 3.99 -5.77 -5.92
N SER A 185 4.08 -6.20 -7.18
CA SER A 185 3.36 -7.37 -7.68
C SER A 185 3.95 -8.64 -7.11
N ILE A 186 3.10 -9.61 -6.78
CA ILE A 186 3.52 -10.91 -6.26
C ILE A 186 2.35 -11.91 -6.33
N ASP A 187 2.66 -13.20 -6.38
CA ASP A 187 1.68 -14.27 -6.25
C ASP A 187 1.64 -14.89 -4.84
N GLU A 188 0.91 -15.99 -4.71
CA GLU A 188 0.73 -16.73 -3.45
C GLU A 188 2.02 -17.34 -2.89
N ASN A 189 3.06 -17.56 -3.72
CA ASN A 189 4.28 -18.21 -3.27
C ASN A 189 5.06 -17.37 -2.25
N GLU A 190 5.16 -16.06 -2.47
CA GLU A 190 6.00 -15.19 -1.65
C GLU A 190 5.25 -14.00 -1.03
N VAL A 191 3.94 -13.83 -1.23
CA VAL A 191 3.19 -12.70 -0.67
C VAL A 191 3.35 -12.57 0.85
N THR A 192 3.36 -13.68 1.57
CA THR A 192 3.51 -13.70 3.04
C THR A 192 4.90 -13.25 3.47
N ASN A 193 5.95 -13.74 2.82
CA ASN A 193 7.33 -13.36 3.11
C ASN A 193 7.59 -11.91 2.71
N LEU A 194 7.09 -11.49 1.54
CA LEU A 194 7.17 -10.11 1.09
C LEU A 194 6.51 -9.16 2.08
N ARG A 195 5.32 -9.51 2.58
CA ARG A 195 4.62 -8.72 3.58
C ARG A 195 5.47 -8.51 4.83
N LYS A 196 6.08 -9.57 5.37
CA LYS A 196 6.92 -9.50 6.58
C LYS A 196 8.16 -8.64 6.40
N ILE A 197 8.87 -8.77 5.28
CA ILE A 197 10.04 -7.91 5.03
C ILE A 197 9.66 -6.46 4.76
N CYS A 198 8.51 -6.20 4.14
CA CYS A 198 8.00 -4.86 3.94
C CYS A 198 7.54 -4.22 5.26
N ASP A 199 6.88 -4.96 6.15
CA ASP A 199 6.52 -4.50 7.48
C ASP A 199 7.76 -4.07 8.29
N GLU A 200 8.87 -4.82 8.18
CA GLU A 200 10.13 -4.46 8.81
C GLU A 200 10.79 -3.23 8.17
N ILE A 201 10.82 -3.15 6.84
CA ILE A 201 11.55 -2.10 6.11
C ILE A 201 10.77 -0.78 6.10
N PHE A 202 9.49 -0.81 5.80
CA PHE A 202 8.65 0.38 5.66
C PHE A 202 7.95 0.77 6.96
N GLY A 203 7.75 -0.19 7.87
CA GLY A 203 6.94 -0.09 9.08
C GLY A 203 5.53 -0.66 8.85
N GLU A 204 5.04 -1.45 9.78
CA GLU A 204 3.70 -2.09 9.72
C GLU A 204 2.59 -1.05 9.58
N ASN A 205 2.70 0.08 10.28
CA ASN A 205 1.74 1.19 10.21
C ASN A 205 1.67 1.87 8.83
N ASN A 206 2.66 1.69 7.98
CA ASN A 206 2.74 2.27 6.64
C ASN A 206 2.21 1.32 5.54
N PHE A 207 1.66 0.19 5.94
CA PHE A 207 0.91 -0.69 5.05
C PHE A 207 -0.41 -0.04 4.65
N ILE A 208 -0.65 0.08 3.35
CA ILE A 208 -1.86 0.69 2.82
C ILE A 208 -2.88 -0.38 2.41
N ALA A 209 -2.47 -1.34 1.58
CA ALA A 209 -3.37 -2.36 1.05
C ALA A 209 -2.62 -3.57 0.49
N GLN A 210 -3.32 -4.70 0.48
CA GLN A 210 -3.05 -5.84 -0.39
C GLN A 210 -4.19 -5.92 -1.40
N LEU A 211 -3.91 -5.54 -2.64
CA LEU A 211 -4.87 -5.58 -3.73
C LEU A 211 -4.88 -6.97 -4.35
N THR A 212 -6.06 -7.52 -4.57
CA THR A 212 -6.24 -8.77 -5.33
C THR A 212 -6.54 -8.40 -6.78
N ILE A 213 -5.70 -8.83 -7.70
CA ILE A 213 -5.76 -8.52 -9.11
C ILE A 213 -6.24 -9.73 -9.88
N LEU A 214 -7.37 -9.62 -10.56
CA LEU A 214 -7.90 -10.67 -11.41
C LEU A 214 -7.07 -10.74 -12.71
N CYS A 215 -6.18 -11.73 -12.80
CA CYS A 215 -5.29 -11.90 -13.97
C CYS A 215 -5.87 -12.83 -15.01
N ASN A 216 -6.54 -13.91 -14.60
CA ASN A 216 -7.16 -14.87 -15.49
C ASN A 216 -8.56 -15.24 -15.03
N PRO A 217 -9.63 -14.60 -15.55
CA PRO A 217 -11.01 -14.85 -15.10
C PRO A 217 -11.47 -16.31 -15.21
N ARG A 218 -10.85 -17.10 -16.10
CA ARG A 218 -11.18 -18.52 -16.29
C ARG A 218 -10.42 -19.45 -15.35
N GLY A 219 -9.41 -18.94 -14.63
CA GLY A 219 -8.47 -19.73 -13.85
C GLY A 219 -7.47 -20.52 -14.71
N ARG A 220 -6.49 -21.13 -14.05
CA ARG A 220 -5.51 -22.02 -14.68
C ARG A 220 -6.09 -23.43 -14.66
N SER A 221 -6.35 -24.02 -15.82
CA SER A 221 -6.94 -25.36 -15.93
C SER A 221 -6.04 -26.51 -15.43
N GLN A 222 -4.78 -26.22 -15.15
CA GLN A 222 -3.78 -27.20 -14.70
C GLN A 222 -3.58 -27.23 -13.17
N ASP A 223 -4.26 -26.34 -12.44
CA ASP A 223 -4.16 -26.31 -10.97
C ASP A 223 -4.77 -27.57 -10.36
N LYS A 224 -4.06 -28.17 -9.40
CA LYS A 224 -4.41 -29.47 -8.83
C LYS A 224 -5.70 -29.50 -8.05
N TYR A 225 -6.04 -28.40 -7.35
CA TYR A 225 -7.19 -28.33 -6.45
C TYR A 225 -8.17 -27.23 -6.83
N PHE A 226 -7.73 -25.98 -6.81
CA PHE A 226 -8.55 -24.81 -7.13
C PHE A 226 -7.84 -24.00 -8.21
N ALA A 227 -8.59 -23.60 -9.23
CA ALA A 227 -8.05 -22.77 -10.29
C ALA A 227 -7.69 -21.37 -9.75
N THR A 228 -6.42 -21.02 -9.75
CA THR A 228 -5.93 -19.70 -9.37
C THR A 228 -6.20 -18.72 -10.50
N ASN A 229 -6.87 -17.62 -10.18
CA ASN A 229 -7.27 -16.60 -11.16
C ASN A 229 -6.79 -15.19 -10.79
N HIS A 230 -6.02 -15.04 -9.73
CA HIS A 230 -5.59 -13.75 -9.21
C HIS A 230 -4.14 -13.77 -8.74
N GLU A 231 -3.61 -12.59 -8.61
CA GLU A 231 -2.31 -12.27 -8.02
C GLU A 231 -2.51 -11.11 -7.04
N TYR A 232 -1.45 -10.65 -6.40
CA TYR A 232 -1.50 -9.59 -5.40
C TYR A 232 -0.62 -8.42 -5.79
N ILE A 233 -1.01 -7.23 -5.33
CA ILE A 233 -0.12 -6.07 -5.26
C ILE A 233 -0.09 -5.61 -3.80
N LEU A 234 1.08 -5.62 -3.18
CA LEU A 234 1.30 -4.99 -1.88
C LEU A 234 1.59 -3.51 -2.05
N VAL A 235 0.94 -2.69 -1.25
CA VAL A 235 1.07 -1.24 -1.29
C VAL A 235 1.57 -0.72 0.07
N TYR A 236 2.70 -0.03 0.06
CA TYR A 236 3.30 0.62 1.22
C TYR A 236 3.63 2.08 0.93
N THR A 237 3.64 2.88 1.97
CA THR A 237 4.17 4.25 1.92
C THR A 237 5.40 4.37 2.80
N LYS A 238 6.24 5.39 2.59
CA LYS A 238 7.36 5.67 3.47
C LYS A 238 6.92 6.22 4.81
N SER A 239 5.89 7.09 4.80
CA SER A 239 5.17 7.57 5.97
C SER A 239 3.68 7.55 5.68
N LEU A 240 2.84 7.38 6.68
CA LEU A 240 1.39 7.29 6.50
C LEU A 240 0.84 8.61 5.92
N PRO A 241 0.21 8.60 4.74
CA PRO A 241 -0.35 9.79 4.14
C PRO A 241 -1.68 10.20 4.79
N GLU A 242 -2.07 11.44 4.61
CA GLU A 242 -3.37 11.96 5.05
C GLU A 242 -4.52 11.28 4.30
N LYS A 243 -5.68 11.25 4.95
CA LYS A 243 -6.91 10.73 4.33
C LYS A 243 -7.21 11.48 3.02
N GLY A 244 -7.46 10.74 1.95
CA GLY A 244 -7.73 11.30 0.63
C GLY A 244 -6.51 11.47 -0.28
N TYR A 245 -5.31 11.15 0.19
CA TYR A 245 -4.08 11.25 -0.60
C TYR A 245 -4.13 10.48 -1.93
N PHE A 246 -4.80 9.33 -1.95
CA PHE A 246 -4.99 8.51 -3.15
C PHE A 246 -6.32 8.79 -3.86
N SER A 247 -7.07 9.82 -3.43
CA SER A 247 -8.32 10.18 -4.09
C SER A 247 -8.03 10.93 -5.39
N ILE A 248 -8.73 10.55 -6.44
CA ILE A 248 -8.77 11.27 -7.70
C ILE A 248 -9.93 12.25 -7.60
N GLU A 249 -9.69 13.52 -7.91
CA GLU A 249 -10.75 14.48 -8.04
C GLU A 249 -11.67 14.05 -9.19
N LYS A 250 -12.97 13.99 -8.90
CA LYS A 250 -13.97 13.69 -9.93
C LYS A 250 -14.06 14.84 -10.91
N ASP A 251 -14.22 14.50 -12.16
CA ASP A 251 -14.56 15.43 -13.22
C ASP A 251 -15.86 16.19 -12.88
N GLU A 252 -15.95 17.46 -13.25
CA GLU A 252 -17.12 18.28 -12.96
C GLU A 252 -18.41 17.68 -13.53
N SER A 253 -18.33 17.06 -14.70
CA SER A 253 -19.44 16.34 -15.31
C SER A 253 -19.90 15.12 -14.51
N GLU A 254 -18.94 14.36 -13.91
CA GLU A 254 -19.25 13.23 -13.03
C GLU A 254 -19.86 13.73 -11.71
N ILE A 255 -19.35 14.84 -11.17
CA ILE A 255 -19.90 15.44 -9.95
C ILE A 255 -21.35 15.89 -10.19
N ILE A 256 -21.65 16.49 -11.32
CA ILE A 256 -23.02 16.93 -11.68
C ILE A 256 -23.94 15.71 -11.82
N LEU A 257 -23.47 14.64 -12.42
CA LEU A 257 -24.24 13.42 -12.62
C LEU A 257 -24.51 12.69 -11.29
N ASP A 258 -23.50 12.57 -10.44
CA ASP A 258 -23.59 11.85 -9.17
C ASP A 258 -24.32 12.65 -8.08
N TYR A 259 -24.25 13.99 -8.13
CA TYR A 259 -24.81 14.92 -7.17
C TYR A 259 -25.62 16.02 -7.91
N PRO A 260 -26.81 15.68 -8.43
CA PRO A 260 -27.58 16.57 -9.31
C PRO A 260 -28.20 17.78 -8.56
N GLU A 261 -28.40 17.65 -7.26
CA GLU A 261 -29.03 18.70 -6.46
C GLU A 261 -27.98 19.71 -5.94
N VAL A 262 -28.42 20.93 -5.66
CA VAL A 262 -27.58 22.00 -5.09
C VAL A 262 -28.31 22.61 -3.90
N ASP A 263 -27.64 22.77 -2.78
CA ASP A 263 -28.18 23.43 -1.59
C ASP A 263 -28.09 25.01 -1.69
N GLU A 264 -28.62 25.69 -0.70
CA GLU A 264 -28.62 27.15 -0.62
C GLU A 264 -27.20 27.75 -0.58
N ASN A 265 -26.20 26.98 -0.20
CA ASN A 265 -24.80 27.38 -0.14
C ASN A 265 -24.01 27.02 -1.41
N GLY A 266 -24.69 26.50 -2.44
CA GLY A 266 -24.05 26.06 -3.68
C GLY A 266 -23.39 24.68 -3.59
N LYS A 267 -23.54 23.94 -2.49
CA LYS A 267 -22.96 22.60 -2.32
C LYS A 267 -23.83 21.56 -2.99
N ARG A 268 -23.20 20.73 -3.83
CA ARG A 268 -23.90 19.63 -4.51
C ARG A 268 -24.16 18.46 -3.59
N TYR A 269 -25.34 17.87 -3.72
CA TYR A 269 -25.73 16.67 -2.97
C TYR A 269 -26.64 15.76 -3.82
N ARG A 270 -26.86 14.55 -3.34
CA ARG A 270 -27.84 13.61 -3.90
C ARG A 270 -28.79 13.12 -2.84
N LEU A 271 -30.00 12.86 -3.23
CA LEU A 271 -30.99 12.21 -2.37
C LEU A 271 -30.80 10.70 -2.43
N ILE A 272 -30.81 10.08 -1.28
CA ILE A 272 -30.73 8.62 -1.12
C ILE A 272 -32.03 8.16 -0.47
N GLU A 273 -32.63 7.11 -1.02
CA GLU A 273 -33.85 6.55 -0.45
C GLU A 273 -33.57 6.03 0.97
N LEU A 274 -34.39 6.46 1.93
CA LEU A 274 -34.26 6.04 3.33
C LEU A 274 -34.75 4.60 3.55
N ARG A 275 -35.68 4.12 2.72
CA ARG A 275 -36.14 2.73 2.74
C ARG A 275 -34.97 1.81 2.30
N ASN A 276 -34.76 0.73 3.05
CA ASN A 276 -33.76 -0.28 2.70
C ASN A 276 -34.13 -0.94 1.36
N THR A 277 -33.20 -0.99 0.43
CA THR A 277 -33.39 -1.55 -0.92
C THR A 277 -33.28 -3.07 -0.96
N HIS A 278 -32.74 -3.71 0.09
CA HIS A 278 -32.59 -5.16 0.16
C HIS A 278 -33.85 -5.81 0.77
N ARG A 279 -34.56 -6.61 -0.02
CA ARG A 279 -35.81 -7.29 0.41
C ARG A 279 -35.60 -8.40 1.42
N GLU A 280 -34.35 -8.79 1.69
CA GLU A 280 -34.02 -9.68 2.80
C GLU A 280 -34.31 -9.05 4.17
N PHE A 281 -34.39 -7.71 4.23
CA PHE A 281 -34.65 -6.94 5.43
C PHE A 281 -36.05 -6.31 5.37
N GLY A 282 -36.81 -6.52 6.41
CA GLY A 282 -38.14 -5.97 6.53
C GLY A 282 -38.65 -6.04 7.95
N LYS A 283 -39.92 -5.70 8.14
CA LYS A 283 -40.62 -5.77 9.41
C LYS A 283 -40.49 -7.13 10.10
N HIS A 284 -40.40 -8.23 9.33
CA HIS A 284 -40.33 -9.59 9.85
C HIS A 284 -39.02 -9.86 10.64
N ASN A 285 -37.91 -9.26 10.26
CA ASN A 285 -36.59 -9.47 10.90
C ASN A 285 -35.91 -8.18 11.41
N ARG A 286 -36.46 -7.00 11.08
CA ARG A 286 -35.94 -5.68 11.49
C ARG A 286 -37.04 -4.80 12.09
N LYS A 287 -37.75 -5.32 13.09
CA LYS A 287 -38.92 -4.67 13.72
C LYS A 287 -38.64 -3.25 14.21
N ASN A 288 -37.44 -3.01 14.76
CA ASN A 288 -37.03 -1.69 15.26
C ASN A 288 -36.81 -0.64 14.16
N LEU A 289 -36.70 -1.07 12.91
CA LEU A 289 -36.56 -0.22 11.74
C LEU A 289 -37.87 -0.07 10.96
N TYR A 290 -38.98 -0.61 11.48
CA TYR A 290 -40.32 -0.47 10.92
C TYR A 290 -41.19 0.41 11.83
N TYR A 291 -41.20 1.71 11.52
CA TYR A 291 -41.94 2.71 12.26
C TYR A 291 -42.46 3.79 11.28
N PRO A 292 -43.53 4.56 11.65
CA PRO A 292 -44.07 5.58 10.78
C PRO A 292 -43.23 6.87 10.79
N PHE A 293 -43.16 7.51 9.64
CA PHE A 293 -42.97 8.96 9.53
C PHE A 293 -44.32 9.63 9.25
N PHE A 294 -44.47 10.83 9.76
CA PHE A 294 -45.60 11.69 9.44
C PHE A 294 -45.11 12.80 8.51
N VAL A 295 -45.72 12.92 7.34
CA VAL A 295 -45.26 13.79 6.26
C VAL A 295 -46.36 14.75 5.84
N ASN A 296 -46.02 16.05 5.74
CA ASN A 296 -46.91 17.02 5.15
C ASN A 296 -46.80 16.91 3.62
N SER A 297 -47.85 16.49 2.95
CA SER A 297 -47.87 16.30 1.50
C SER A 297 -47.73 17.55 0.66
N LYS A 298 -47.91 18.74 1.27
CA LYS A 298 -47.82 20.03 0.57
C LYS A 298 -46.44 20.68 0.73
N THR A 299 -45.85 20.55 1.92
CA THR A 299 -44.57 21.22 2.24
C THR A 299 -43.39 20.24 2.20
N GLY A 300 -43.62 18.94 2.26
CA GLY A 300 -42.57 17.92 2.40
C GLY A 300 -41.97 17.83 3.81
N ASP A 301 -42.54 18.57 4.80
CA ASP A 301 -42.08 18.51 6.19
C ASP A 301 -42.32 17.12 6.81
N ILE A 302 -41.34 16.66 7.59
CA ILE A 302 -41.32 15.31 8.17
C ILE A 302 -41.30 15.42 9.69
N SER A 303 -42.08 14.53 10.33
CA SER A 303 -42.14 14.38 11.79
C SER A 303 -42.12 12.92 12.20
N LEU A 304 -41.61 12.61 13.38
CA LEU A 304 -41.76 11.34 14.05
C LEU A 304 -43.03 11.30 14.95
N GLU A 305 -43.61 12.45 15.19
CA GLU A 305 -44.82 12.60 15.99
C GLU A 305 -46.01 12.90 15.08
N LYS A 306 -47.19 12.38 15.44
CA LYS A 306 -48.42 12.61 14.70
C LYS A 306 -48.78 14.12 14.76
N LYS A 307 -49.02 14.75 13.61
CA LYS A 307 -49.49 16.12 13.45
C LYS A 307 -50.74 16.16 12.59
N ASP A 308 -51.59 17.12 12.83
CA ASP A 308 -52.80 17.30 12.03
C ASP A 308 -52.48 17.66 10.59
N GLY A 309 -53.11 17.01 9.63
CA GLY A 309 -52.89 17.24 8.21
C GLY A 309 -51.67 16.52 7.63
N TYR A 310 -50.98 15.70 8.40
CA TYR A 310 -49.87 14.86 7.93
C TYR A 310 -50.36 13.48 7.55
N ILE A 311 -49.81 12.89 6.50
CA ILE A 311 -50.02 11.51 6.08
C ILE A 311 -49.01 10.59 6.77
N ILE A 312 -49.42 9.35 7.02
CA ILE A 312 -48.56 8.34 7.62
C ILE A 312 -47.82 7.60 6.53
N VAL A 313 -46.47 7.51 6.63
CA VAL A 313 -45.60 6.83 5.66
C VAL A 313 -44.81 5.73 6.35
N TYR A 314 -44.99 4.49 5.87
CA TYR A 314 -44.21 3.32 6.26
C TYR A 314 -43.27 2.89 5.13
N PRO A 315 -42.23 2.11 5.41
CA PRO A 315 -41.30 1.59 4.38
C PRO A 315 -41.93 0.43 3.60
N ILE A 316 -43.08 0.66 2.97
CA ILE A 316 -43.81 -0.32 2.20
C ILE A 316 -43.49 -0.22 0.73
N TRP A 317 -43.25 -1.33 0.07
CA TRP A 317 -43.01 -1.43 -1.37
C TRP A 317 -44.34 -1.39 -2.14
N ASP A 318 -44.23 -1.14 -3.44
CA ASP A 318 -45.39 -1.02 -4.32
C ASP A 318 -46.25 -2.28 -4.40
N ASP A 319 -45.62 -3.44 -4.20
CA ASP A 319 -46.28 -4.75 -4.15
C ASP A 319 -46.81 -5.12 -2.75
N GLY A 320 -46.75 -4.19 -1.80
CA GLY A 320 -47.24 -4.41 -0.43
C GLY A 320 -46.22 -5.02 0.53
N PHE A 321 -45.00 -5.32 0.09
CA PHE A 321 -43.95 -5.84 0.98
C PHE A 321 -43.60 -4.83 2.08
N GLU A 322 -43.75 -5.25 3.36
CA GLU A 322 -43.37 -4.44 4.52
C GLU A 322 -41.84 -4.46 4.71
N GLY A 323 -41.14 -3.53 4.10
CA GLY A 323 -39.70 -3.34 4.20
C GLY A 323 -39.28 -2.77 5.56
N CYS A 324 -38.14 -2.11 5.61
CA CYS A 324 -37.65 -1.38 6.78
C CYS A 324 -36.92 -0.11 6.37
N TRP A 325 -36.76 0.83 7.29
CA TRP A 325 -35.88 1.97 7.11
C TRP A 325 -34.41 1.57 7.27
N THR A 326 -33.49 2.39 6.77
CA THR A 326 -32.05 2.25 7.02
C THR A 326 -31.62 2.86 8.34
N TRP A 327 -32.41 3.78 8.89
CA TRP A 327 -32.17 4.44 10.17
C TRP A 327 -33.14 3.92 11.25
N ASP A 328 -32.65 3.81 12.48
CA ASP A 328 -33.50 3.65 13.64
C ASP A 328 -34.17 4.96 14.08
N GLN A 329 -35.09 4.91 14.99
CA GLN A 329 -35.83 6.08 15.47
C GLN A 329 -34.93 7.11 16.16
N MET A 330 -33.87 6.67 16.88
CA MET A 330 -32.93 7.59 17.53
C MET A 330 -32.14 8.39 16.52
N LYS A 331 -31.60 7.70 15.52
CA LYS A 331 -30.91 8.37 14.40
C LYS A 331 -31.85 9.29 13.62
N ALA A 332 -33.06 8.81 13.31
CA ALA A 332 -34.04 9.61 12.61
C ALA A 332 -34.45 10.87 13.39
N LYS A 333 -34.56 10.78 14.72
CA LYS A 333 -34.85 11.95 15.58
C LYS A 333 -33.68 12.95 15.60
N LYS A 334 -32.46 12.46 15.68
CA LYS A 334 -31.23 13.29 15.71
C LYS A 334 -31.00 14.01 14.40
N ASP A 335 -31.16 13.31 13.29
CA ASP A 335 -30.78 13.75 11.95
C ASP A 335 -32.01 14.11 11.09
N LEU A 336 -33.16 14.44 11.72
CA LEU A 336 -34.43 14.72 11.03
C LEU A 336 -34.32 15.83 9.99
N HIS A 337 -33.47 16.83 10.27
CA HIS A 337 -33.18 17.95 9.37
C HIS A 337 -32.53 17.53 8.04
N SER A 338 -31.92 16.33 8.00
CA SER A 338 -31.29 15.78 6.80
C SER A 338 -32.26 14.99 5.92
N LEU A 339 -33.52 14.86 6.34
CA LEU A 339 -34.55 14.15 5.60
C LEU A 339 -35.45 15.14 4.84
N THR A 340 -35.84 14.75 3.64
CA THR A 340 -36.87 15.44 2.86
C THR A 340 -37.82 14.44 2.25
N ALA A 341 -39.09 14.80 2.16
CA ALA A 341 -40.10 13.98 1.50
C ALA A 341 -40.44 14.59 0.12
N ARG A 342 -40.42 13.76 -0.91
CA ARG A 342 -40.82 14.13 -2.26
C ARG A 342 -41.95 13.24 -2.75
N LYS A 343 -42.93 13.84 -3.41
CA LYS A 343 -44.00 13.08 -4.07
C LYS A 343 -43.46 12.51 -5.40
N ILE A 344 -43.51 11.18 -5.54
CA ILE A 344 -43.14 10.50 -6.77
C ILE A 344 -44.36 10.47 -7.70
N LYS A 345 -44.21 10.69 -9.00
CA LYS A 345 -45.27 10.60 -9.99
C LYS A 345 -45.95 9.22 -9.91
N GLY A 346 -47.24 9.22 -9.62
CA GLY A 346 -48.06 8.02 -9.57
C GLY A 346 -48.47 7.55 -8.17
N LYS A 347 -48.02 8.20 -7.10
CA LYS A 347 -48.46 7.87 -5.70
C LYS A 347 -48.59 9.13 -4.88
#